data_2952c6b5577ca82ef80891dee458b509
#
_entry.id   2952c6b5577ca82ef80891dee458b509
#
_cell.length_a   1.000
_cell.length_b   1.000
_cell.length_c   1.000
_cell.angle_alpha   90.00
_cell.angle_beta   90.00
_cell.angle_gamma   90.00
#
_symmetry.space_group_name_H-M   'P 1'
#
loop_
_entity.id
_entity.type
_entity.pdbx_description
1 polymer ?
#
loop_
_entity_poly.entity_id
_entity_poly.type
_entity_poly.pdbx_seq_one_letter_code
_entity_poly.pdbx_strand_id
1 'polypeptide(L)'
;MQPLIATYAELKDYWRLEVLDAPGKPLRLKRLFRRVAAGESASFLFWYRLAQFLYCRPRGLLNYRKLAERINRRLIRRHNIEILLGARIGPGLRLPHRMGICVSNLAVIGRNVMIRQHTTIGIKSDDPARLVGIFIGDNVSLGAHVCIVGDHLTIGDNVVVGAGALVMRDIPADSLYYSRHEAVIRPLPGATPGDAAR
;
A
#
# COMPACT_ATOMS: atom_id res chain seq x y z
N MET A 1 -2.56 -16.28 -12.85
CA MET A 1 -2.73 -14.90 -12.35
C MET A 1 -1.84 -13.98 -13.18
N GLN A 2 -2.42 -13.06 -13.99
CA GLN A 2 -1.62 -12.21 -14.87
C GLN A 2 -0.84 -11.17 -14.07
N PRO A 3 0.41 -10.85 -14.43
CA PRO A 3 1.20 -9.81 -13.79
C PRO A 3 0.59 -8.43 -14.06
N LEU A 4 0.60 -7.54 -13.07
CA LEU A 4 0.10 -6.15 -13.22
C LEU A 4 0.98 -5.31 -14.16
N ILE A 5 2.27 -5.59 -14.22
CA ILE A 5 3.24 -4.92 -15.09
C ILE A 5 3.92 -6.00 -15.93
N ALA A 6 3.30 -6.35 -17.07
CA ALA A 6 3.82 -7.39 -17.96
C ALA A 6 4.82 -6.84 -18.98
N THR A 7 4.64 -5.59 -19.40
CA THR A 7 5.43 -4.98 -20.47
C THR A 7 6.21 -3.75 -20.00
N TYR A 8 7.26 -3.42 -20.74
CA TYR A 8 8.01 -2.18 -20.50
C TYR A 8 7.19 -0.93 -20.83
N ALA A 9 6.21 -1.04 -21.71
CA ALA A 9 5.28 0.05 -22.02
C ALA A 9 4.43 0.38 -20.80
N GLU A 10 3.83 -0.62 -20.15
CA GLU A 10 3.08 -0.45 -18.91
C GLU A 10 3.94 0.13 -17.78
N LEU A 11 5.18 -0.36 -17.60
CA LEU A 11 6.08 0.21 -16.61
C LEU A 11 6.31 1.71 -16.81
N LYS A 12 6.47 2.14 -18.08
CA LYS A 12 6.60 3.56 -18.41
C LYS A 12 5.33 4.35 -18.07
N ASP A 13 4.16 3.76 -18.23
CA ASP A 13 2.90 4.42 -17.89
C ASP A 13 2.72 4.59 -16.38
N TYR A 14 3.11 3.59 -15.58
CA TYR A 14 3.18 3.73 -14.13
C TYR A 14 4.13 4.86 -13.71
N TRP A 15 5.34 4.93 -14.30
CA TRP A 15 6.28 6.01 -13.99
C TRP A 15 5.78 7.40 -14.42
N ARG A 16 5.07 7.49 -15.56
CA ARG A 16 4.44 8.76 -15.99
C ARG A 16 3.43 9.24 -14.96
N LEU A 17 2.59 8.35 -14.48
CA LEU A 17 1.52 8.69 -13.56
C LEU A 17 2.04 8.95 -12.14
N GLU A 18 2.84 8.04 -11.58
CA GLU A 18 3.19 8.03 -10.16
C GLU A 18 4.45 8.84 -9.84
N VAL A 19 5.41 8.89 -10.77
CA VAL A 19 6.71 9.56 -10.54
C VAL A 19 6.71 10.96 -11.15
N LEU A 20 6.16 11.12 -12.35
CA LEU A 20 6.19 12.39 -13.08
C LEU A 20 4.94 13.23 -12.91
N ASP A 21 3.83 12.65 -12.41
CA ASP A 21 2.51 13.28 -12.37
C ASP A 21 2.16 13.94 -13.73
N ALA A 22 2.33 13.16 -14.80
CA ALA A 22 2.20 13.62 -16.16
C ALA A 22 1.50 12.57 -17.05
N PRO A 23 0.22 12.25 -16.78
CA PRO A 23 -0.53 11.31 -17.56
C PRO A 23 -0.61 11.77 -19.04
N GLY A 24 -0.48 10.82 -19.97
CA GLY A 24 -0.59 11.10 -21.42
C GLY A 24 0.58 11.85 -22.04
N LYS A 25 1.55 12.36 -21.28
CA LYS A 25 2.73 13.04 -21.84
C LYS A 25 3.87 12.05 -22.16
N PRO A 26 4.73 12.34 -23.13
CA PRO A 26 5.86 11.48 -23.44
C PRO A 26 6.83 11.35 -22.25
N LEU A 27 7.34 10.14 -22.02
CA LEU A 27 8.33 9.89 -20.97
C LEU A 27 9.65 10.57 -21.32
N ARG A 28 10.06 11.57 -20.56
CA ARG A 28 11.37 12.22 -20.67
C ARG A 28 12.31 11.67 -19.59
N LEU A 29 13.25 10.81 -19.97
CA LEU A 29 14.16 10.14 -19.04
C LEU A 29 14.94 11.12 -18.15
N LYS A 30 15.44 12.23 -18.72
CA LYS A 30 16.12 13.29 -17.94
C LYS A 30 15.25 13.85 -16.82
N ARG A 31 13.95 14.07 -17.10
CA ARG A 31 12.98 14.54 -16.10
C ARG A 31 12.70 13.46 -15.05
N LEU A 32 12.56 12.20 -15.48
CA LEU A 32 12.35 11.05 -14.60
C LEU A 32 13.51 10.93 -13.59
N PHE A 33 14.74 10.83 -14.06
CA PHE A 33 15.90 10.68 -13.18
C PHE A 33 16.10 11.88 -12.25
N ARG A 34 15.87 13.10 -12.74
CA ARG A 34 15.91 14.31 -11.89
C ARG A 34 14.85 14.24 -10.78
N ARG A 35 13.65 13.77 -11.09
CA ARG A 35 12.56 13.63 -10.11
C ARG A 35 12.86 12.54 -9.08
N VAL A 36 13.42 11.42 -9.52
CA VAL A 36 13.87 10.31 -8.65
C VAL A 36 15.00 10.76 -7.72
N ALA A 37 15.95 11.56 -8.22
CA ALA A 37 17.05 12.07 -7.42
C ALA A 37 16.60 13.14 -6.41
N ALA A 38 15.63 13.97 -6.76
CA ALA A 38 15.16 15.09 -5.93
C ALA A 38 14.10 14.73 -4.89
N GLY A 39 13.39 13.60 -5.05
CA GLY A 39 12.25 13.26 -4.21
C GLY A 39 12.22 11.82 -3.73
N GLU A 40 12.13 11.64 -2.41
CA GLU A 40 12.06 10.28 -1.82
C GLU A 40 10.81 9.49 -2.28
N SER A 41 9.65 10.17 -2.47
CA SER A 41 8.42 9.57 -2.97
C SER A 41 8.60 8.99 -4.36
N ALA A 42 9.11 9.84 -5.25
CA ALA A 42 9.38 9.48 -6.63
C ALA A 42 10.42 8.34 -6.70
N SER A 43 11.44 8.39 -5.85
CA SER A 43 12.45 7.35 -5.75
C SER A 43 11.86 6.01 -5.31
N PHE A 44 11.03 6.00 -4.25
CA PHE A 44 10.38 4.77 -3.80
C PHE A 44 9.52 4.15 -4.89
N LEU A 45 8.59 4.91 -5.47
CA LEU A 45 7.66 4.41 -6.49
C LEU A 45 8.39 3.95 -7.76
N PHE A 46 9.43 4.66 -8.18
CA PHE A 46 10.25 4.26 -9.32
C PHE A 46 10.87 2.87 -9.12
N TRP A 47 11.58 2.67 -8.00
CA TRP A 47 12.27 1.41 -7.72
C TRP A 47 11.31 0.28 -7.38
N TYR A 48 10.21 0.58 -6.70
CA TYR A 48 9.18 -0.42 -6.39
C TYR A 48 8.52 -0.97 -7.67
N ARG A 49 8.12 -0.09 -8.60
CA ARG A 49 7.53 -0.51 -9.88
C ARG A 49 8.53 -1.28 -10.75
N LEU A 50 9.78 -0.87 -10.75
CA LEU A 50 10.84 -1.63 -11.41
C LEU A 50 11.01 -3.02 -10.79
N ALA A 51 10.99 -3.12 -9.46
CA ALA A 51 11.07 -4.41 -8.78
C ALA A 51 9.87 -5.30 -9.10
N GLN A 52 8.63 -4.77 -9.10
CA GLN A 52 7.44 -5.52 -9.52
C GLN A 52 7.55 -6.04 -10.96
N PHE A 53 8.00 -5.20 -11.89
CA PHE A 53 8.21 -5.58 -13.28
C PHE A 53 9.23 -6.71 -13.42
N LEU A 54 10.36 -6.63 -12.72
CA LEU A 54 11.38 -7.67 -12.72
C LEU A 54 10.91 -8.97 -12.05
N TYR A 55 10.10 -8.85 -10.99
CA TYR A 55 9.57 -10.01 -10.26
C TYR A 55 8.64 -10.88 -11.11
N CYS A 56 7.92 -10.26 -12.04
CA CYS A 56 7.00 -10.93 -12.97
C CYS A 56 7.70 -11.52 -14.20
N ARG A 57 9.01 -11.33 -14.37
CA ARG A 57 9.74 -11.87 -15.52
C ARG A 57 9.93 -13.39 -15.42
N PRO A 58 9.88 -14.09 -16.59
CA PRO A 58 10.17 -15.52 -16.61
C PRO A 58 11.59 -15.79 -16.10
N ARG A 59 11.77 -16.96 -15.52
CA ARG A 59 13.10 -17.43 -15.10
C ARG A 59 13.96 -17.68 -16.34
N GLY A 60 15.10 -16.99 -16.44
CA GLY A 60 16.07 -17.09 -17.53
C GLY A 60 17.50 -17.02 -16.99
N LEU A 61 18.47 -16.83 -17.90
CA LEU A 61 19.90 -16.74 -17.59
C LEU A 61 20.20 -15.68 -16.51
N LEU A 62 19.44 -14.57 -16.52
CA LEU A 62 19.48 -13.54 -15.50
C LEU A 62 18.39 -13.79 -14.45
N ASN A 63 18.77 -13.94 -13.19
CA ASN A 63 17.82 -14.16 -12.11
C ASN A 63 17.15 -12.82 -11.69
N TYR A 64 16.23 -12.34 -12.56
CA TYR A 64 15.49 -11.10 -12.34
C TYR A 64 14.72 -11.08 -11.02
N ARG A 65 14.23 -12.24 -10.58
CA ARG A 65 13.52 -12.37 -9.30
C ARG A 65 14.42 -12.04 -8.11
N LYS A 66 15.65 -12.58 -8.06
CA LYS A 66 16.61 -12.23 -6.99
C LYS A 66 16.97 -10.75 -7.00
N LEU A 67 17.07 -10.13 -8.18
CA LEU A 67 17.31 -8.69 -8.30
C LEU A 67 16.12 -7.88 -7.76
N ALA A 68 14.89 -8.25 -8.14
CA ALA A 68 13.67 -7.62 -7.65
C ALA A 68 13.57 -7.68 -6.12
N GLU A 69 13.81 -8.86 -5.54
CA GLU A 69 13.79 -9.06 -4.09
C GLU A 69 14.90 -8.25 -3.38
N ARG A 70 16.09 -8.12 -3.99
CA ARG A 70 17.17 -7.28 -3.46
C ARG A 70 16.80 -5.80 -3.46
N ILE A 71 16.19 -5.31 -4.55
CA ILE A 71 15.67 -3.94 -4.63
C ILE A 71 14.62 -3.73 -3.55
N ASN A 72 13.64 -4.63 -3.43
CA ASN A 72 12.55 -4.49 -2.45
C ASN A 72 13.07 -4.49 -1.01
N ARG A 73 13.99 -5.40 -0.66
CA ARG A 73 14.64 -5.40 0.67
C ARG A 73 15.36 -4.10 0.98
N ARG A 74 15.99 -3.48 -0.02
CA ARG A 74 16.64 -2.17 0.15
C ARG A 74 15.61 -1.06 0.38
N LEU A 75 14.47 -1.10 -0.33
CA LEU A 75 13.38 -0.14 -0.14
C LEU A 75 12.75 -0.27 1.25
N ILE A 76 12.47 -1.48 1.71
CA ILE A 76 11.95 -1.74 3.06
C ILE A 76 12.88 -1.13 4.11
N ARG A 77 14.18 -1.43 4.05
CA ARG A 77 15.17 -0.91 5.01
C ARG A 77 15.33 0.61 4.98
N ARG A 78 15.21 1.22 3.78
CA ARG A 78 15.42 2.66 3.62
C ARG A 78 14.20 3.48 4.01
N HIS A 79 13.00 2.98 3.71
CA HIS A 79 11.75 3.75 3.82
C HIS A 79 10.81 3.25 4.92
N ASN A 80 11.15 2.14 5.59
CA ASN A 80 10.27 1.50 6.58
C ASN A 80 8.85 1.24 6.02
N ILE A 81 8.80 0.75 4.77
CA ILE A 81 7.58 0.37 4.07
C ILE A 81 7.75 -1.06 3.58
N GLU A 82 6.86 -1.94 3.99
CA GLU A 82 6.82 -3.32 3.54
C GLU A 82 5.64 -3.54 2.60
N ILE A 83 5.87 -3.37 1.31
CA ILE A 83 4.92 -3.80 0.28
C ILE A 83 5.53 -5.02 -0.41
N LEU A 84 4.92 -6.18 -0.20
CA LEU A 84 5.42 -7.42 -0.77
C LEU A 84 5.22 -7.44 -2.30
N LEU A 85 6.21 -7.95 -3.05
CA LEU A 85 6.21 -7.92 -4.53
C LEU A 85 5.07 -8.72 -5.18
N GLY A 86 4.44 -9.64 -4.43
CA GLY A 86 3.25 -10.37 -4.85
C GLY A 86 1.98 -9.53 -4.82
N ALA A 87 1.97 -8.42 -4.11
CA ALA A 87 0.83 -7.50 -4.08
C ALA A 87 0.55 -6.94 -5.48
N ARG A 88 -0.72 -6.95 -5.89
CA ARG A 88 -1.17 -6.46 -7.19
C ARG A 88 -1.76 -5.07 -7.00
N ILE A 89 -1.01 -4.04 -7.33
CA ILE A 89 -1.43 -2.65 -7.12
C ILE A 89 -1.50 -1.93 -8.45
N GLY A 90 -2.68 -1.46 -8.80
CA GLY A 90 -2.98 -0.70 -10.01
C GLY A 90 -2.19 0.62 -10.09
N PRO A 91 -2.28 1.31 -11.24
CA PRO A 91 -1.60 2.59 -11.43
C PRO A 91 -2.22 3.72 -10.60
N GLY A 92 -1.40 4.71 -10.25
CA GLY A 92 -1.83 5.87 -9.49
C GLY A 92 -1.75 5.69 -7.98
N LEU A 93 -0.90 4.76 -7.49
CA LEU A 93 -0.62 4.63 -6.07
C LEU A 93 -0.04 5.92 -5.50
N ARG A 94 -0.66 6.43 -4.44
CA ARG A 94 -0.20 7.62 -3.72
C ARG A 94 0.13 7.28 -2.28
N LEU A 95 1.33 7.66 -1.86
CA LEU A 95 1.86 7.44 -0.51
C LEU A 95 2.30 8.79 0.07
N PRO A 96 1.40 9.64 0.58
CA PRO A 96 1.74 10.99 1.07
C PRO A 96 2.77 10.96 2.19
N HIS A 97 2.60 10.06 3.15
CA HIS A 97 3.49 9.85 4.29
C HIS A 97 3.95 8.40 4.31
N ARG A 98 5.19 8.17 3.93
CA ARG A 98 5.76 6.85 3.70
C ARG A 98 6.46 6.33 4.94
N MET A 99 5.69 5.84 5.88
CA MET A 99 6.22 5.26 7.10
C MET A 99 5.28 4.18 7.63
N GLY A 100 5.82 3.01 7.99
CA GLY A 100 5.09 1.94 8.65
C GLY A 100 3.93 1.35 7.83
N ILE A 101 3.96 1.44 6.49
CA ILE A 101 2.96 0.82 5.64
C ILE A 101 3.34 -0.64 5.43
N CYS A 102 2.39 -1.55 5.68
CA CYS A 102 2.56 -2.99 5.47
C CYS A 102 1.46 -3.51 4.55
N VAL A 103 1.84 -4.17 3.43
CA VAL A 103 0.89 -4.72 2.45
C VAL A 103 1.26 -6.15 2.10
N SER A 104 0.33 -7.07 2.36
CA SER A 104 0.44 -8.50 2.05
C SER A 104 0.58 -8.76 0.54
N ASN A 105 1.28 -9.83 0.21
CA ASN A 105 1.39 -10.35 -1.16
C ASN A 105 0.06 -10.84 -1.77
N LEU A 106 -0.96 -11.04 -0.97
CA LEU A 106 -2.31 -11.43 -1.41
C LEU A 106 -3.25 -10.23 -1.58
N ALA A 107 -2.75 -9.00 -1.41
CA ALA A 107 -3.53 -7.81 -1.66
C ALA A 107 -3.66 -7.53 -3.17
N VAL A 108 -4.89 -7.26 -3.60
CA VAL A 108 -5.24 -6.77 -4.94
C VAL A 108 -5.85 -5.39 -4.77
N ILE A 109 -5.15 -4.39 -5.24
CA ILE A 109 -5.50 -2.98 -5.04
C ILE A 109 -5.70 -2.33 -6.41
N GLY A 110 -6.79 -1.63 -6.58
CA GLY A 110 -7.19 -0.96 -7.81
C GLY A 110 -6.34 0.27 -8.16
N ARG A 111 -6.93 1.16 -8.94
CA ARG A 111 -6.29 2.37 -9.47
C ARG A 111 -6.49 3.56 -8.53
N ASN A 112 -5.57 4.52 -8.56
CA ASN A 112 -5.66 5.80 -7.84
C ASN A 112 -5.85 5.66 -6.31
N VAL A 113 -5.34 4.59 -5.73
CA VAL A 113 -5.48 4.35 -4.29
C VAL A 113 -4.46 5.18 -3.51
N MET A 114 -4.93 5.82 -2.45
CA MET A 114 -4.10 6.56 -1.52
C MET A 114 -3.97 5.79 -0.20
N ILE A 115 -2.74 5.54 0.22
CA ILE A 115 -2.42 4.87 1.48
C ILE A 115 -1.57 5.81 2.35
N ARG A 116 -2.07 6.15 3.53
CA ARG A 116 -1.32 6.97 4.50
C ARG A 116 -0.47 6.10 5.43
N GLN A 117 0.34 6.78 6.23
CA GLN A 117 1.28 6.15 7.17
C GLN A 117 0.61 5.17 8.13
N HIS A 118 1.38 4.16 8.56
CA HIS A 118 0.98 3.14 9.53
C HIS A 118 -0.28 2.35 9.14
N THR A 119 -0.52 2.23 7.83
CA THR A 119 -1.61 1.39 7.31
C THR A 119 -1.13 -0.04 7.14
N THR A 120 -1.91 -0.97 7.66
CA THR A 120 -1.69 -2.42 7.49
C THR A 120 -2.78 -3.01 6.62
N ILE A 121 -2.40 -3.77 5.59
CA ILE A 121 -3.27 -4.59 4.76
C ILE A 121 -2.75 -6.01 4.87
N GLY A 122 -3.32 -6.79 5.78
CA GLY A 122 -2.81 -8.09 6.22
C GLY A 122 -3.84 -9.21 6.16
N ILE A 123 -3.33 -10.43 6.05
CA ILE A 123 -4.12 -11.65 6.13
C ILE A 123 -4.28 -12.07 7.59
N LYS A 124 -5.44 -12.61 7.94
CA LYS A 124 -5.79 -13.00 9.30
C LYS A 124 -5.31 -14.41 9.66
N SER A 125 -5.40 -15.35 8.72
CA SER A 125 -5.13 -16.78 8.94
C SER A 125 -3.86 -17.24 8.24
N ASP A 126 -3.17 -18.20 8.81
CA ASP A 126 -2.06 -18.92 8.18
C ASP A 126 -2.54 -20.18 7.42
N ASP A 127 -3.86 -20.48 7.45
CA ASP A 127 -4.45 -21.63 6.76
C ASP A 127 -4.59 -21.36 5.26
N PRO A 128 -3.81 -22.03 4.39
CA PRO A 128 -3.87 -21.82 2.95
C PRO A 128 -5.25 -22.08 2.33
N ALA A 129 -6.08 -22.93 2.94
CA ALA A 129 -7.42 -23.27 2.46
C ALA A 129 -8.42 -22.08 2.60
N ARG A 130 -8.13 -21.15 3.49
CA ARG A 130 -8.96 -19.97 3.75
C ARG A 130 -8.48 -18.71 3.04
N LEU A 131 -7.25 -18.74 2.49
CA LEU A 131 -6.60 -17.56 1.93
C LEU A 131 -7.13 -17.28 0.51
N VAL A 132 -8.01 -16.30 0.38
CA VAL A 132 -8.48 -15.78 -0.90
C VAL A 132 -7.77 -14.47 -1.24
N GLY A 133 -7.69 -13.55 -0.30
CA GLY A 133 -7.01 -12.27 -0.43
C GLY A 133 -7.86 -11.07 -0.02
N ILE A 134 -7.23 -9.90 -0.07
CA ILE A 134 -7.88 -8.61 0.21
C ILE A 134 -8.00 -7.85 -1.10
N PHE A 135 -9.22 -7.48 -1.46
CA PHE A 135 -9.54 -6.77 -2.69
C PHE A 135 -9.95 -5.33 -2.36
N ILE A 136 -9.24 -4.37 -2.91
CA ILE A 136 -9.51 -2.94 -2.75
C ILE A 136 -9.74 -2.35 -4.14
N GLY A 137 -10.87 -1.71 -4.33
CA GLY A 137 -11.30 -1.12 -5.59
C GLY A 137 -10.52 0.13 -6.00
N ASP A 138 -11.05 0.81 -6.99
CA ASP A 138 -10.48 2.03 -7.56
C ASP A 138 -10.81 3.26 -6.70
N ASN A 139 -9.95 4.29 -6.73
CA ASN A 139 -10.16 5.59 -6.07
C ASN A 139 -10.36 5.50 -4.54
N VAL A 140 -9.82 4.47 -3.89
CA VAL A 140 -9.94 4.28 -2.44
C VAL A 140 -8.92 5.15 -1.70
N SER A 141 -9.36 5.76 -0.60
CA SER A 141 -8.51 6.56 0.29
C SER A 141 -8.45 5.93 1.68
N LEU A 142 -7.26 5.43 2.06
CA LEU A 142 -7.02 4.88 3.38
C LEU A 142 -6.37 5.93 4.29
N GLY A 143 -7.00 6.23 5.41
CA GLY A 143 -6.51 7.14 6.44
C GLY A 143 -5.27 6.60 7.15
N ALA A 144 -4.64 7.44 7.95
CA ALA A 144 -3.50 7.02 8.77
C ALA A 144 -3.92 5.97 9.81
N HIS A 145 -3.02 5.03 10.13
CA HIS A 145 -3.25 3.98 11.13
C HIS A 145 -4.47 3.07 10.82
N VAL A 146 -4.86 2.95 9.55
CA VAL A 146 -5.90 2.00 9.14
C VAL A 146 -5.35 0.58 9.20
N CYS A 147 -6.13 -0.33 9.79
CA CYS A 147 -5.80 -1.74 9.84
C CYS A 147 -6.89 -2.53 9.10
N ILE A 148 -6.54 -3.14 7.96
CA ILE A 148 -7.40 -4.00 7.16
C ILE A 148 -6.91 -5.43 7.34
N VAL A 149 -7.72 -6.29 7.95
CA VAL A 149 -7.34 -7.67 8.25
C VAL A 149 -8.48 -8.63 7.90
N GLY A 150 -8.17 -9.59 7.05
CA GLY A 150 -9.14 -10.61 6.62
C GLY A 150 -8.54 -11.64 5.68
N ASP A 151 -9.17 -12.80 5.56
CA ASP A 151 -8.76 -13.87 4.66
C ASP A 151 -9.45 -13.76 3.29
N HIS A 152 -10.64 -13.18 3.30
CA HIS A 152 -11.42 -12.78 2.12
C HIS A 152 -12.16 -11.50 2.49
N LEU A 153 -11.69 -10.37 1.96
CA LEU A 153 -12.26 -9.07 2.27
C LEU A 153 -12.27 -8.18 1.02
N THR A 154 -13.39 -7.52 0.78
CA THR A 154 -13.58 -6.63 -0.37
C THR A 154 -13.94 -5.22 0.09
N ILE A 155 -13.19 -4.24 -0.40
CA ILE A 155 -13.51 -2.82 -0.30
C ILE A 155 -13.82 -2.31 -1.71
N GLY A 156 -15.03 -1.80 -1.90
CA GLY A 156 -15.51 -1.32 -3.20
C GLY A 156 -14.79 -0.05 -3.67
N ASP A 157 -15.20 0.42 -4.85
CA ASP A 157 -14.66 1.64 -5.44
C ASP A 157 -15.10 2.89 -4.68
N ASN A 158 -14.33 3.99 -4.81
CA ASN A 158 -14.63 5.30 -4.24
C ASN A 158 -14.83 5.30 -2.72
N VAL A 159 -14.23 4.36 -2.00
CA VAL A 159 -14.35 4.25 -0.53
C VAL A 159 -13.34 5.15 0.15
N VAL A 160 -13.80 5.85 1.19
CA VAL A 160 -12.93 6.57 2.12
C VAL A 160 -12.93 5.86 3.47
N VAL A 161 -11.76 5.41 3.91
CA VAL A 161 -11.58 4.82 5.25
C VAL A 161 -10.92 5.85 6.15
N GLY A 162 -11.62 6.20 7.24
CA GLY A 162 -11.14 7.16 8.24
C GLY A 162 -9.90 6.68 8.98
N ALA A 163 -9.12 7.62 9.51
CA ALA A 163 -7.92 7.30 10.28
C ALA A 163 -8.22 6.45 11.51
N GLY A 164 -7.32 5.52 11.87
CA GLY A 164 -7.46 4.64 13.03
C GLY A 164 -8.52 3.55 12.86
N ALA A 165 -9.14 3.42 11.70
CA ALA A 165 -10.20 2.44 11.51
C ALA A 165 -9.66 1.01 11.43
N LEU A 166 -10.37 0.07 12.07
CA LEU A 166 -10.17 -1.36 11.93
C LEU A 166 -11.23 -1.92 10.97
N VAL A 167 -10.79 -2.49 9.85
CA VAL A 167 -11.65 -3.07 8.80
C VAL A 167 -11.49 -4.58 8.80
N MET A 168 -12.55 -5.29 9.18
CA MET A 168 -12.62 -6.75 9.24
C MET A 168 -13.85 -7.31 8.50
N ARG A 169 -14.50 -6.49 7.68
CA ARG A 169 -15.69 -6.83 6.89
C ARG A 169 -15.68 -6.10 5.57
N ASP A 170 -16.46 -6.56 4.63
CA ASP A 170 -16.64 -5.90 3.34
C ASP A 170 -17.20 -4.49 3.50
N ILE A 171 -16.76 -3.59 2.61
CA ILE A 171 -17.25 -2.22 2.51
C ILE A 171 -17.78 -2.02 1.09
N PRO A 172 -19.07 -1.67 0.93
CA PRO A 172 -19.62 -1.40 -0.39
C PRO A 172 -18.99 -0.15 -1.02
N ALA A 173 -19.07 -0.06 -2.35
CA ALA A 173 -18.60 1.13 -3.08
C ALA A 173 -19.30 2.42 -2.61
N ASP A 174 -18.67 3.57 -2.92
CA ASP A 174 -19.20 4.91 -2.65
C ASP A 174 -19.51 5.17 -1.16
N SER A 175 -18.68 4.60 -0.26
CA SER A 175 -18.92 4.62 1.19
C SER A 175 -17.84 5.37 1.96
N LEU A 176 -18.25 5.98 3.07
CA LEU A 176 -17.35 6.46 4.12
C LEU A 176 -17.40 5.49 5.30
N TYR A 177 -16.26 4.87 5.59
CA TYR A 177 -16.09 3.96 6.72
C TYR A 177 -15.21 4.58 7.80
N TYR A 178 -15.65 4.55 9.05
CA TYR A 178 -14.87 4.94 10.21
C TYR A 178 -15.24 4.14 11.45
N SER A 179 -14.30 3.93 12.34
CA SER A 179 -14.54 3.33 13.66
C SER A 179 -14.95 4.41 14.65
N ARG A 180 -15.97 4.14 15.47
CA ARG A 180 -16.28 4.98 16.64
C ARG A 180 -15.46 4.46 17.82
N HIS A 181 -14.72 5.34 18.47
CA HIS A 181 -13.96 5.04 19.66
C HIS A 181 -14.58 5.80 20.84
N GLU A 182 -14.90 5.08 21.89
CA GLU A 182 -15.35 5.66 23.14
C GLU A 182 -14.16 5.72 24.11
N ALA A 183 -13.87 6.92 24.62
CA ALA A 183 -12.83 7.09 25.62
C ALA A 183 -13.34 6.64 27.00
N VAL A 184 -12.68 5.66 27.59
CA VAL A 184 -12.98 5.19 28.92
C VAL A 184 -11.86 5.61 29.86
N ILE A 185 -12.19 6.47 30.82
CA ILE A 185 -11.26 6.90 31.89
C ILE A 185 -11.66 6.17 33.19
N ARG A 186 -10.73 5.43 33.72
CA ARG A 186 -10.90 4.75 35.03
C ARG A 186 -9.75 5.14 35.95
N PRO A 187 -10.03 5.36 37.28
CA PRO A 187 -8.95 5.52 38.23
C PRO A 187 -8.03 4.30 38.26
N LEU A 188 -6.76 4.54 38.51
CA LEU A 188 -5.83 3.43 38.74
C LEU A 188 -6.21 2.71 40.05
N PRO A 189 -5.98 1.37 40.16
CA PRO A 189 -6.14 0.64 41.39
C PRO A 189 -5.32 1.30 42.50
N GLY A 190 -5.95 1.70 43.60
CA GLY A 190 -5.31 2.35 44.74
C GLY A 190 -5.28 3.90 44.69
N ALA A 191 -5.82 4.54 43.67
CA ALA A 191 -6.00 5.99 43.66
C ALA A 191 -7.14 6.39 44.60
N THR A 192 -6.87 7.27 45.55
CA THR A 192 -7.88 7.86 46.44
C THR A 192 -8.73 8.89 45.68
N PRO A 193 -10.06 8.94 45.89
CA PRO A 193 -10.92 9.98 45.32
C PRO A 193 -10.50 11.36 45.87
N GLY A 194 -9.66 12.07 45.16
CA GLY A 194 -9.13 13.38 45.55
C GLY A 194 -7.90 13.84 44.79
N ASP A 195 -7.15 12.94 44.17
CA ASP A 195 -5.92 13.27 43.43
C ASP A 195 -6.15 13.70 41.99
N ALA A 196 -7.38 13.63 41.47
CA ALA A 196 -7.74 13.98 40.10
C ALA A 196 -8.17 15.45 39.91
N ALA A 197 -8.02 16.31 40.93
CA ALA A 197 -8.45 17.71 40.88
C ALA A 197 -7.31 18.71 41.20
N ARG A 198 -6.07 18.40 40.80
CA ARG A 198 -4.96 19.37 40.81
C ARG A 198 -4.30 19.46 39.43
#